data_e4076f07c82e0a05aa5f688e6287b9a6
#
_entry.id   e4076f07c82e0a05aa5f688e6287b9a6
#
_cell.length_a   1.000
_cell.length_b   1.000
_cell.length_c   1.000
_cell.angle_alpha   90.00
_cell.angle_beta   90.00
_cell.angle_gamma   90.00
#
_symmetry.space_group_name_H-M   'P 1'
#
loop_
_entity.id
_entity.type
_entity.pdbx_description
1 polymer ?
#
loop_
_entity_poly.entity_id
_entity_poly.type
_entity_poly.pdbx_seq_one_letter_code
_entity_poly.pdbx_strand_id
1 'polypeptide(L)'
;MANKIFAAIDVGSNELSMKIYEITPKKGAKEIDYVNSTVELGSDTYNSGKITEKSTVKVCEILNKFRRKMKEYDVCDYKAYASSAVREAENSVMVLERIKQHTGIDVTVLSNSEQRFMNYKACAAKYRFGQEETKNRALLDIGAGSLQISIFDKQNLIQTQNLPIGAVRIRDYLAKYGADTVALENIMEEFVSNFIEEFRNLFINDKDIKSIIAIGDGIANLKKVGPELKIVDKITRDQFRVLYHKVVETTPEILSERYGVP
;
A
#
# COMPACT_ATOMS: atom_id res chain seq x y z
N MET A 1 -21.08 27.58 -0.67
CA MET A 1 -20.92 26.44 0.25
C MET A 1 -19.53 26.54 0.85
N ALA A 2 -19.41 26.39 2.18
CA ALA A 2 -18.12 26.46 2.87
C ALA A 2 -17.22 25.27 2.47
N ASN A 3 -15.92 25.49 2.47
CA ASN A 3 -14.94 24.43 2.31
C ASN A 3 -15.09 23.44 3.46
N LYS A 4 -14.98 22.14 3.17
CA LYS A 4 -15.01 21.09 4.18
C LYS A 4 -13.61 20.49 4.33
N ILE A 5 -13.19 20.30 5.56
CA ILE A 5 -11.94 19.58 5.88
C ILE A 5 -12.29 18.15 6.23
N PHE A 6 -11.63 17.21 5.57
CA PHE A 6 -11.87 15.77 5.68
C PHE A 6 -10.55 15.04 5.95
N ALA A 7 -10.57 14.03 6.83
CA ALA A 7 -9.41 13.18 7.06
C ALA A 7 -9.64 11.75 6.55
N ALA A 8 -8.62 11.20 5.89
CA ALA A 8 -8.56 9.80 5.49
C ALA A 8 -7.44 9.12 6.27
N ILE A 9 -7.80 8.10 7.06
CA ILE A 9 -6.87 7.34 7.89
C ILE A 9 -6.73 5.94 7.33
N ASP A 10 -5.50 5.49 7.13
CA ASP A 10 -5.14 4.12 6.77
C ASP A 10 -4.40 3.44 7.92
N VAL A 11 -4.94 2.30 8.36
CA VAL A 11 -4.31 1.41 9.35
C VAL A 11 -3.71 0.24 8.58
N GLY A 12 -2.51 0.47 8.06
CA GLY A 12 -1.77 -0.48 7.23
C GLY A 12 -1.03 -1.54 8.03
N SER A 13 -0.40 -2.48 7.32
CA SER A 13 0.36 -3.56 7.95
C SER A 13 1.73 -3.14 8.48
N ASN A 14 2.31 -2.07 7.92
CA ASN A 14 3.64 -1.57 8.30
C ASN A 14 3.60 -0.17 8.90
N GLU A 15 2.60 0.61 8.55
CA GLU A 15 2.45 1.99 9.03
C GLU A 15 0.98 2.37 9.17
N LEU A 16 0.73 3.36 10.02
CA LEU A 16 -0.50 4.12 10.04
C LEU A 16 -0.26 5.45 9.36
N SER A 17 -1.18 5.87 8.51
CA SER A 17 -1.11 7.17 7.87
C SER A 17 -2.44 7.91 7.91
N MET A 18 -2.36 9.24 7.88
CA MET A 18 -3.51 10.12 7.78
C MET A 18 -3.24 11.24 6.78
N LYS A 19 -4.16 11.43 5.85
CA LYS A 19 -4.17 12.58 4.93
C LYS A 19 -5.34 13.47 5.27
N ILE A 20 -5.08 14.77 5.29
CA ILE A 20 -6.11 15.79 5.49
C ILE A 20 -6.34 16.51 4.16
N TYR A 21 -7.61 16.63 3.79
CA TYR A 21 -8.03 17.24 2.53
C TYR A 21 -8.94 18.43 2.77
N GLU A 22 -8.70 19.50 2.03
CA GLU A 22 -9.70 20.55 1.83
C GLU A 22 -10.55 20.20 0.61
N ILE A 23 -11.84 20.05 0.82
CA ILE A 23 -12.81 19.70 -0.23
C ILE A 23 -13.61 20.95 -0.61
N THR A 24 -13.48 21.35 -1.85
CA THR A 24 -14.21 22.50 -2.41
C THR A 24 -15.12 22.05 -3.55
N PRO A 25 -16.37 22.58 -3.65
CA PRO A 25 -17.31 22.17 -4.69
C PRO A 25 -16.79 22.35 -6.12
N LYS A 26 -15.95 23.36 -6.35
CA LYS A 26 -15.43 23.70 -7.69
C LYS A 26 -14.08 23.09 -8.03
N LYS A 27 -13.21 22.88 -7.03
CA LYS A 27 -11.82 22.42 -7.24
C LYS A 27 -11.58 20.97 -6.80
N GLY A 28 -12.60 20.29 -6.25
CA GLY A 28 -12.46 18.95 -5.73
C GLY A 28 -11.69 18.89 -4.40
N ALA A 29 -10.98 17.79 -4.17
CA ALA A 29 -10.19 17.54 -2.95
C ALA A 29 -8.73 17.94 -3.19
N LYS A 30 -8.19 18.77 -2.30
CA LYS A 30 -6.77 19.16 -2.25
C LYS A 30 -6.18 18.63 -0.95
N GLU A 31 -5.12 17.84 -1.03
CA GLU A 31 -4.33 17.42 0.14
C GLU A 31 -3.65 18.64 0.76
N ILE A 32 -3.84 18.85 2.05
CA ILE A 32 -3.28 19.98 2.80
C ILE A 32 -2.31 19.54 3.88
N ASP A 33 -2.39 18.28 4.35
CA ASP A 33 -1.43 17.71 5.29
C ASP A 33 -1.37 16.19 5.17
N TYR A 34 -0.22 15.61 5.53
CA TYR A 34 0.06 14.19 5.58
C TYR A 34 0.92 13.85 6.78
N VAL A 35 0.49 12.88 7.55
CA VAL A 35 1.25 12.34 8.68
C VAL A 35 1.24 10.82 8.64
N ASN A 36 2.35 10.20 9.02
CA ASN A 36 2.46 8.76 9.14
C ASN A 36 3.28 8.35 10.37
N SER A 37 3.17 7.11 10.76
CA SER A 37 3.92 6.51 11.84
C SER A 37 4.05 5.00 11.63
N THR A 38 5.26 4.48 11.78
CA THR A 38 5.53 3.06 11.63
C THR A 38 4.95 2.26 12.81
N VAL A 39 4.21 1.20 12.47
CA VAL A 39 3.74 0.18 13.39
C VAL A 39 3.65 -1.14 12.64
N GLU A 40 4.39 -2.14 13.07
CA GLU A 40 4.53 -3.41 12.35
C GLU A 40 3.42 -4.41 12.69
N LEU A 41 2.15 -4.04 12.45
CA LEU A 41 1.00 -4.93 12.67
C LEU A 41 1.09 -6.22 11.84
N GLY A 42 1.67 -6.12 10.65
CA GLY A 42 1.88 -7.27 9.76
C GLY A 42 2.78 -8.31 10.40
N SER A 43 3.87 -7.91 11.03
CA SER A 43 4.78 -8.85 11.70
C SER A 43 4.08 -9.64 12.80
N ASP A 44 3.24 -9.00 13.58
CA ASP A 44 2.44 -9.67 14.59
C ASP A 44 1.50 -10.72 13.95
N THR A 45 0.67 -10.27 13.02
CA THR A 45 -0.37 -11.10 12.39
C THR A 45 0.22 -12.25 11.56
N TYR A 46 1.23 -11.95 10.72
CA TYR A 46 1.78 -12.96 9.80
C TYR A 46 2.67 -14.00 10.49
N ASN A 47 3.19 -13.70 11.68
CA ASN A 47 3.98 -14.63 12.46
C ASN A 47 3.17 -15.41 13.51
N SER A 48 2.21 -14.78 14.16
CA SER A 48 1.48 -15.36 15.30
C SER A 48 -0.03 -15.51 15.07
N GLY A 49 -0.59 -14.98 13.97
CA GLY A 49 -2.02 -14.94 13.70
C GLY A 49 -2.76 -13.85 14.51
N LYS A 50 -2.09 -13.12 15.39
CA LYS A 50 -2.71 -12.15 16.31
C LYS A 50 -1.93 -10.86 16.40
N ILE A 51 -2.62 -9.75 16.57
CA ILE A 51 -2.01 -8.46 16.90
C ILE A 51 -1.74 -8.44 18.41
N THR A 52 -0.49 -8.12 18.79
CA THR A 52 -0.08 -8.08 20.18
C THR A 52 -0.67 -6.91 20.95
N GLU A 53 -0.74 -7.04 22.26
CA GLU A 53 -1.16 -5.94 23.15
C GLU A 53 -0.26 -4.71 22.98
N LYS A 54 1.06 -4.91 22.87
CA LYS A 54 2.04 -3.83 22.66
C LYS A 54 1.74 -3.05 21.36
N SER A 55 1.48 -3.75 20.27
CA SER A 55 1.14 -3.13 18.99
C SER A 55 -0.20 -2.42 19.04
N THR A 56 -1.19 -3.00 19.72
CA THR A 56 -2.51 -2.37 19.92
C THR A 56 -2.39 -1.05 20.69
N VAL A 57 -1.62 -1.01 21.77
CA VAL A 57 -1.36 0.23 22.53
C VAL A 57 -0.67 1.26 21.65
N LYS A 58 0.35 0.88 20.89
CA LYS A 58 1.04 1.78 19.96
C LYS A 58 0.10 2.36 18.89
N VAL A 59 -0.79 1.54 18.34
CA VAL A 59 -1.84 2.00 17.41
C VAL A 59 -2.72 3.05 18.06
N CYS A 60 -3.19 2.81 19.29
CA CYS A 60 -4.02 3.77 20.02
C CYS A 60 -3.27 5.10 20.26
N GLU A 61 -2.00 5.06 20.60
CA GLU A 61 -1.17 6.27 20.78
C GLU A 61 -1.05 7.08 19.48
N ILE A 62 -0.80 6.41 18.34
CA ILE A 62 -0.71 7.04 17.04
C ILE A 62 -2.06 7.66 16.65
N LEU A 63 -3.14 6.90 16.76
CA LEU A 63 -4.48 7.39 16.44
C LEU A 63 -4.92 8.57 17.33
N ASN A 64 -4.50 8.59 18.59
CA ASN A 64 -4.72 9.75 19.46
C ASN A 64 -3.93 11.00 19.00
N LYS A 65 -2.74 10.83 18.42
CA LYS A 65 -2.01 11.94 17.76
C LYS A 65 -2.77 12.41 16.51
N PHE A 66 -3.28 11.50 15.69
CA PHE A 66 -4.11 11.84 14.54
C PHE A 66 -5.38 12.59 14.95
N ARG A 67 -6.06 12.14 16.00
CA ARG A 67 -7.24 12.82 16.53
C ARG A 67 -6.94 14.25 16.98
N ARG A 68 -5.78 14.51 17.63
CA ARG A 68 -5.35 15.88 17.98
C ARG A 68 -5.15 16.72 16.75
N LYS A 69 -4.45 16.18 15.74
CA LYS A 69 -4.21 16.83 14.47
C LYS A 69 -5.52 17.15 13.72
N MET A 70 -6.47 16.22 13.69
CA MET A 70 -7.80 16.48 13.12
C MET A 70 -8.51 17.67 13.80
N LYS A 71 -8.36 17.82 15.12
CA LYS A 71 -8.91 18.99 15.83
C LYS A 71 -8.21 20.29 15.46
N GLU A 72 -6.88 20.29 15.28
CA GLU A 72 -6.11 21.47 14.87
C GLU A 72 -6.55 22.00 13.50
N TYR A 73 -7.00 21.10 12.61
CA TYR A 73 -7.48 21.45 11.26
C TYR A 73 -9.00 21.63 11.17
N ASP A 74 -9.75 21.57 12.27
CA ASP A 74 -11.21 21.61 12.27
C ASP A 74 -11.84 20.59 11.31
N VAL A 75 -11.30 19.36 11.31
CA VAL A 75 -11.80 18.26 10.48
C VAL A 75 -13.25 17.98 10.82
N CYS A 76 -14.15 18.13 9.85
CA CYS A 76 -15.60 17.98 10.05
C CYS A 76 -16.08 16.53 9.91
N ASP A 77 -15.31 15.68 9.21
CA ASP A 77 -15.63 14.26 9.04
C ASP A 77 -14.37 13.49 8.68
N TYR A 78 -14.35 12.18 8.95
CA TYR A 78 -13.22 11.30 8.60
C TYR A 78 -13.68 9.92 8.18
N LYS A 79 -12.77 9.18 7.52
CA LYS A 79 -12.86 7.74 7.32
C LYS A 79 -11.55 7.10 7.75
N ALA A 80 -11.67 6.00 8.50
CA ALA A 80 -10.53 5.20 8.91
C ALA A 80 -10.73 3.75 8.44
N TYR A 81 -9.78 3.25 7.70
CA TYR A 81 -9.82 1.91 7.15
C TYR A 81 -8.60 1.10 7.58
N ALA A 82 -8.82 -0.20 7.81
CA ALA A 82 -7.76 -1.15 8.06
C ALA A 82 -7.70 -2.20 6.95
N SER A 83 -6.51 -2.67 6.65
CA SER A 83 -6.22 -3.60 5.57
C SER A 83 -5.77 -4.98 6.07
N SER A 84 -4.87 -5.64 5.35
CA SER A 84 -4.54 -7.06 5.50
C SER A 84 -4.15 -7.49 6.91
N ALA A 85 -3.30 -6.77 7.63
CA ALA A 85 -2.87 -7.20 8.97
C ALA A 85 -4.05 -7.30 9.95
N VAL A 86 -4.91 -6.28 9.99
CA VAL A 86 -6.08 -6.30 10.88
C VAL A 86 -7.14 -7.29 10.37
N ARG A 87 -7.32 -7.39 9.04
CA ARG A 87 -8.29 -8.30 8.43
C ARG A 87 -7.98 -9.77 8.71
N GLU A 88 -6.69 -10.14 8.70
CA GLU A 88 -6.24 -11.52 8.89
C GLU A 88 -6.01 -11.89 10.36
N ALA A 89 -5.99 -10.93 11.28
CA ALA A 89 -5.79 -11.18 12.69
C ALA A 89 -7.00 -11.87 13.33
N GLU A 90 -6.78 -13.00 14.00
CA GLU A 90 -7.81 -13.75 14.74
C GLU A 90 -8.50 -12.91 15.82
N ASN A 91 -7.77 -11.94 16.39
CA ASN A 91 -8.27 -11.06 17.44
C ASN A 91 -8.69 -9.67 16.94
N SER A 92 -8.95 -9.52 15.64
CA SER A 92 -9.26 -8.23 15.00
C SER A 92 -10.40 -7.47 15.68
N VAL A 93 -11.48 -8.16 16.04
CA VAL A 93 -12.65 -7.55 16.71
C VAL A 93 -12.26 -6.91 18.05
N MET A 94 -11.46 -7.61 18.86
CA MET A 94 -10.99 -7.09 20.15
C MET A 94 -10.08 -5.87 19.96
N VAL A 95 -9.19 -5.92 18.98
CA VAL A 95 -8.28 -4.82 18.64
C VAL A 95 -9.06 -3.58 18.20
N LEU A 96 -10.04 -3.75 17.33
CA LEU A 96 -10.88 -2.65 16.83
C LEU A 96 -11.71 -2.01 17.93
N GLU A 97 -12.33 -2.82 18.78
CA GLU A 97 -13.10 -2.33 19.92
C GLU A 97 -12.22 -1.54 20.89
N ARG A 98 -11.02 -2.03 21.18
CA ARG A 98 -10.06 -1.33 22.02
C ARG A 98 -9.59 0.01 21.39
N ILE A 99 -9.32 0.02 20.09
CA ILE A 99 -9.02 1.26 19.38
C ILE A 99 -10.15 2.26 19.55
N LYS A 100 -11.39 1.84 19.31
CA LYS A 100 -12.57 2.69 19.43
C LYS A 100 -12.73 3.25 20.84
N GLN A 101 -12.61 2.40 21.87
CA GLN A 101 -12.73 2.81 23.28
C GLN A 101 -11.65 3.82 23.70
N HIS A 102 -10.39 3.61 23.27
CA HIS A 102 -9.28 4.45 23.72
C HIS A 102 -9.07 5.73 22.89
N THR A 103 -9.52 5.73 21.64
CA THR A 103 -9.29 6.85 20.72
C THR A 103 -10.54 7.56 20.24
N GLY A 104 -11.70 6.91 20.34
CA GLY A 104 -12.95 7.39 19.74
C GLY A 104 -12.96 7.29 18.20
N ILE A 105 -11.93 6.72 17.59
CA ILE A 105 -11.85 6.54 16.13
C ILE A 105 -12.47 5.18 15.79
N ASP A 106 -13.45 5.20 14.89
CA ASP A 106 -14.11 4.01 14.37
C ASP A 106 -13.39 3.54 13.11
N VAL A 107 -12.72 2.39 13.17
CA VAL A 107 -11.93 1.83 12.08
C VAL A 107 -12.72 0.70 11.43
N THR A 108 -12.94 0.79 10.12
CA THR A 108 -13.60 -0.24 9.31
C THR A 108 -12.56 -1.11 8.63
N VAL A 109 -12.68 -2.43 8.75
CA VAL A 109 -11.80 -3.37 8.01
C VAL A 109 -12.32 -3.54 6.59
N LEU A 110 -11.46 -3.26 5.62
CA LEU A 110 -11.78 -3.49 4.21
C LEU A 110 -11.61 -4.95 3.83
N SER A 111 -12.59 -5.51 3.15
CA SER A 111 -12.40 -6.74 2.39
C SER A 111 -11.43 -6.50 1.21
N ASN A 112 -10.87 -7.58 0.68
CA ASN A 112 -10.01 -7.49 -0.52
C ASN A 112 -10.74 -6.82 -1.70
N SER A 113 -12.05 -7.05 -1.82
CA SER A 113 -12.87 -6.48 -2.90
C SER A 113 -13.12 -4.98 -2.72
N GLU A 114 -13.37 -4.53 -1.50
CA GLU A 114 -13.55 -3.10 -1.18
C GLU A 114 -12.25 -2.33 -1.37
N GLN A 115 -11.12 -2.87 -0.87
CA GLN A 115 -9.80 -2.27 -1.06
C GLN A 115 -9.48 -2.10 -2.55
N ARG A 116 -9.70 -3.15 -3.34
CA ARG A 116 -9.51 -3.12 -4.79
C ARG A 116 -10.39 -2.08 -5.47
N PHE A 117 -11.65 -2.00 -5.09
CA PHE A 117 -12.57 -1.02 -5.67
C PHE A 117 -12.13 0.42 -5.37
N MET A 118 -11.66 0.69 -4.16
CA MET A 118 -11.11 1.99 -3.79
C MET A 118 -9.86 2.34 -4.60
N ASN A 119 -8.92 1.40 -4.72
CA ASN A 119 -7.71 1.56 -5.50
C ASN A 119 -8.01 1.81 -6.98
N TYR A 120 -8.94 1.05 -7.55
CA TYR A 120 -9.41 1.27 -8.92
C TYR A 120 -9.99 2.68 -9.09
N LYS A 121 -10.88 3.12 -8.20
CA LYS A 121 -11.46 4.46 -8.25
C LYS A 121 -10.42 5.56 -8.16
N ALA A 122 -9.45 5.42 -7.26
CA ALA A 122 -8.37 6.39 -7.09
C ALA A 122 -7.50 6.48 -8.36
N CYS A 123 -7.14 5.34 -8.94
CA CYS A 123 -6.39 5.29 -10.19
C CYS A 123 -7.20 5.83 -11.37
N ALA A 124 -8.48 5.48 -11.48
CA ALA A 124 -9.35 5.96 -12.56
C ALA A 124 -9.53 7.48 -12.53
N ALA A 125 -9.65 8.06 -11.34
CA ALA A 125 -9.74 9.51 -11.16
C ALA A 125 -8.47 10.24 -11.59
N LYS A 126 -7.29 9.64 -11.31
CA LYS A 126 -5.99 10.27 -11.58
C LYS A 126 -5.50 10.05 -13.01
N TYR A 127 -5.67 8.85 -13.55
CA TYR A 127 -5.04 8.43 -14.81
C TYR A 127 -6.01 8.33 -15.99
N ARG A 128 -7.26 8.85 -15.87
CA ARG A 128 -8.29 8.80 -16.92
C ARG A 128 -8.36 7.41 -17.56
N PHE A 129 -8.62 6.40 -16.76
CA PHE A 129 -8.86 5.03 -17.25
C PHE A 129 -9.93 5.07 -18.34
N GLY A 130 -9.56 4.69 -19.57
CA GLY A 130 -10.50 4.57 -20.69
C GLY A 130 -10.38 5.60 -21.82
N GLN A 131 -9.50 6.59 -21.72
CA GLN A 131 -9.25 7.51 -22.85
C GLN A 131 -8.08 7.08 -23.76
N GLU A 132 -7.20 6.21 -23.31
CA GLU A 132 -6.17 5.58 -24.15
C GLU A 132 -6.61 4.19 -24.56
N GLU A 133 -6.64 3.98 -25.86
CA GLU A 133 -7.20 2.87 -26.58
C GLU A 133 -6.86 1.45 -26.11
N THR A 134 -7.89 0.61 -26.01
CA THR A 134 -7.98 -0.76 -26.56
C THR A 134 -7.01 -1.84 -26.09
N LYS A 135 -6.17 -1.67 -25.05
CA LYS A 135 -5.16 -2.68 -24.68
C LYS A 135 -5.34 -3.17 -23.26
N ASN A 136 -5.06 -4.47 -23.05
CA ASN A 136 -5.06 -5.07 -21.73
C ASN A 136 -4.08 -4.33 -20.79
N ARG A 137 -4.53 -4.05 -19.57
CA ARG A 137 -3.76 -3.36 -18.53
C ARG A 137 -3.78 -4.14 -17.24
N ALA A 138 -2.71 -4.05 -16.47
CA ALA A 138 -2.67 -4.54 -15.11
C ALA A 138 -2.62 -3.37 -14.12
N LEU A 139 -3.33 -3.50 -13.01
CA LEU A 139 -3.18 -2.69 -11.81
C LEU A 139 -2.56 -3.57 -10.73
N LEU A 140 -1.40 -3.17 -10.23
CA LEU A 140 -0.68 -3.81 -9.14
C LEU A 140 -0.77 -2.92 -7.89
N ASP A 141 -1.35 -3.43 -6.81
CA ASP A 141 -1.28 -2.81 -5.49
C ASP A 141 -0.28 -3.61 -4.64
N ILE A 142 0.90 -3.02 -4.41
CA ILE A 142 2.03 -3.66 -3.74
C ILE A 142 2.08 -3.14 -2.31
N GLY A 143 1.42 -3.86 -1.41
CA GLY A 143 1.37 -3.53 0.00
C GLY A 143 2.41 -4.25 0.85
N ALA A 144 2.46 -3.92 2.13
CA ALA A 144 3.33 -4.58 3.09
C ALA A 144 2.92 -6.05 3.36
N GLY A 145 1.63 -6.38 3.28
CA GLY A 145 1.09 -7.71 3.57
C GLY A 145 0.70 -8.54 2.35
N SER A 146 0.41 -7.92 1.22
CA SER A 146 -0.07 -8.62 0.02
C SER A 146 0.23 -7.84 -1.25
N LEU A 147 0.25 -8.57 -2.37
CA LEU A 147 0.21 -8.03 -3.72
C LEU A 147 -1.17 -8.33 -4.32
N GLN A 148 -1.89 -7.29 -4.71
CA GLN A 148 -3.13 -7.44 -5.44
C GLN A 148 -2.92 -7.13 -6.92
N ILE A 149 -3.30 -8.08 -7.77
CA ILE A 149 -3.19 -7.96 -9.23
C ILE A 149 -4.60 -7.88 -9.80
N SER A 150 -4.86 -6.89 -10.64
CA SER A 150 -6.13 -6.74 -11.35
C SER A 150 -5.87 -6.52 -12.83
N ILE A 151 -6.50 -7.33 -13.69
CA ILE A 151 -6.35 -7.27 -15.14
C ILE A 151 -7.61 -6.65 -15.74
N PHE A 152 -7.42 -5.67 -16.60
CA PHE A 152 -8.48 -5.00 -17.31
C PHE A 152 -8.32 -5.18 -18.81
N ASP A 153 -9.44 -5.51 -19.47
CA ASP A 153 -9.61 -5.34 -20.90
C ASP A 153 -10.43 -4.08 -21.14
N LYS A 154 -9.82 -3.09 -21.76
CA LYS A 154 -10.40 -1.74 -21.89
C LYS A 154 -10.73 -1.16 -20.50
N GLN A 155 -12.00 -1.09 -20.13
CA GLN A 155 -12.49 -0.60 -18.84
C GLN A 155 -13.05 -1.70 -17.95
N ASN A 156 -13.15 -2.93 -18.47
CA ASN A 156 -13.74 -4.05 -17.77
C ASN A 156 -12.68 -4.77 -16.94
N LEU A 157 -12.96 -4.97 -15.65
CA LEU A 157 -12.18 -5.88 -14.81
C LEU A 157 -12.47 -7.31 -15.24
N ILE A 158 -11.47 -7.99 -15.79
CA ILE A 158 -11.63 -9.39 -16.26
C ILE A 158 -11.08 -10.40 -15.28
N GLN A 159 -10.07 -10.02 -14.50
CA GLN A 159 -9.47 -10.90 -13.51
C GLN A 159 -8.86 -10.10 -12.37
N THR A 160 -8.89 -10.69 -11.18
CA THR A 160 -8.20 -10.15 -10.03
C THR A 160 -7.81 -11.26 -9.07
N GLN A 161 -6.62 -11.08 -8.45
CA GLN A 161 -6.10 -12.01 -7.45
C GLN A 161 -5.41 -11.22 -6.35
N ASN A 162 -5.52 -11.70 -5.13
CA ASN A 162 -4.76 -11.21 -3.99
C ASN A 162 -3.77 -12.30 -3.59
N LEU A 163 -2.49 -11.99 -3.72
CA LEU A 163 -1.38 -12.88 -3.40
C LEU A 163 -0.81 -12.50 -2.03
N PRO A 164 -0.56 -13.46 -1.12
CA PRO A 164 -0.02 -13.19 0.21
C PRO A 164 1.51 -12.94 0.15
N ILE A 165 1.96 -12.07 -0.75
CA ILE A 165 3.35 -11.68 -0.98
C ILE A 165 3.48 -10.16 -0.84
N GLY A 166 3.66 -9.69 0.38
CA GLY A 166 3.94 -8.29 0.70
C GLY A 166 5.32 -8.14 1.33
N ALA A 167 5.88 -6.93 1.30
CA ALA A 167 7.26 -6.67 1.73
C ALA A 167 7.55 -7.15 3.18
N VAL A 168 6.65 -6.86 4.13
CA VAL A 168 6.77 -7.30 5.53
C VAL A 168 6.64 -8.81 5.63
N ARG A 169 5.67 -9.39 4.93
CA ARG A 169 5.45 -10.84 4.95
C ARG A 169 6.66 -11.60 4.40
N ILE A 170 7.24 -11.14 3.31
CA ILE A 170 8.45 -11.73 2.72
C ILE A 170 9.63 -11.58 3.67
N ARG A 171 9.88 -10.37 4.19
CA ARG A 171 10.94 -10.10 5.17
C ARG A 171 10.85 -11.05 6.36
N ASP A 172 9.68 -11.16 6.97
CA ASP A 172 9.47 -11.97 8.17
C ASP A 172 9.56 -13.46 7.88
N TYR A 173 9.14 -13.90 6.68
CA TYR A 173 9.34 -15.27 6.22
C TYR A 173 10.84 -15.60 6.09
N LEU A 174 11.61 -14.75 5.43
CA LEU A 174 13.03 -14.94 5.21
C LEU A 174 13.84 -14.90 6.51
N ALA A 175 13.48 -14.05 7.46
CA ALA A 175 14.14 -13.96 8.76
C ALA A 175 14.13 -15.28 9.55
N LYS A 176 13.18 -16.17 9.26
CA LYS A 176 13.10 -17.51 9.89
C LYS A 176 14.18 -18.47 9.41
N TYR A 177 14.76 -18.21 8.25
CA TYR A 177 15.75 -19.13 7.64
C TYR A 177 17.21 -18.77 7.93
N GLY A 178 17.50 -17.61 8.53
CA GLY A 178 18.85 -17.22 8.96
C GLY A 178 19.90 -17.21 7.82
N ALA A 179 19.46 -17.09 6.56
CA ALA A 179 20.32 -17.13 5.40
C ALA A 179 21.13 -15.82 5.26
N ASP A 180 22.27 -15.88 4.60
CA ASP A 180 23.02 -14.69 4.19
C ASP A 180 22.23 -13.87 3.14
N THR A 181 22.66 -12.63 2.91
CA THR A 181 21.93 -11.69 2.06
C THR A 181 21.71 -12.21 0.62
N VAL A 182 22.72 -12.89 0.04
CA VAL A 182 22.64 -13.39 -1.34
C VAL A 182 21.68 -14.58 -1.43
N ALA A 183 21.74 -15.48 -0.45
CA ALA A 183 20.81 -16.61 -0.39
C ALA A 183 19.36 -16.13 -0.18
N LEU A 184 19.16 -15.07 0.62
CA LEU A 184 17.86 -14.44 0.84
C LEU A 184 17.29 -13.85 -0.45
N GLU A 185 18.09 -13.15 -1.25
CA GLU A 185 17.66 -12.60 -2.54
C GLU A 185 17.17 -13.69 -3.49
N ASN A 186 17.92 -14.77 -3.64
CA ASN A 186 17.56 -15.90 -4.50
C ASN A 186 16.25 -16.59 -4.03
N ILE A 187 16.13 -16.84 -2.73
CA ILE A 187 14.91 -17.43 -2.14
C ILE A 187 13.71 -16.51 -2.36
N MET A 188 13.90 -15.19 -2.20
CA MET A 188 12.85 -14.22 -2.42
C MET A 188 12.41 -14.18 -3.88
N GLU A 189 13.36 -14.18 -4.81
CA GLU A 189 13.07 -14.20 -6.24
C GLU A 189 12.31 -15.47 -6.63
N GLU A 190 12.74 -16.65 -6.18
CA GLU A 190 12.05 -17.91 -6.42
C GLU A 190 10.64 -17.90 -5.81
N PHE A 191 10.50 -17.46 -4.57
CA PHE A 191 9.22 -17.40 -3.87
C PHE A 191 8.22 -16.49 -4.61
N VAL A 192 8.64 -15.28 -4.97
CA VAL A 192 7.78 -14.33 -5.69
C VAL A 192 7.48 -14.83 -7.10
N SER A 193 8.49 -15.37 -7.80
CA SER A 193 8.35 -15.87 -9.17
C SER A 193 7.31 -17.00 -9.25
N ASN A 194 7.32 -17.94 -8.31
CA ASN A 194 6.37 -19.04 -8.28
C ASN A 194 4.92 -18.53 -8.21
N PHE A 195 4.61 -17.55 -7.35
CA PHE A 195 3.28 -16.94 -7.28
C PHE A 195 2.88 -16.20 -8.57
N ILE A 196 3.82 -15.49 -9.16
CA ILE A 196 3.57 -14.72 -10.38
C ILE A 196 3.39 -15.66 -11.58
N GLU A 197 4.18 -16.73 -11.69
CA GLU A 197 4.06 -17.73 -12.73
C GLU A 197 2.73 -18.51 -12.63
N GLU A 198 2.35 -18.90 -11.42
CA GLU A 198 1.05 -19.55 -11.21
C GLU A 198 -0.09 -18.61 -11.63
N PHE A 199 -0.05 -17.35 -11.21
CA PHE A 199 -1.02 -16.34 -11.62
C PHE A 199 -1.04 -16.17 -13.15
N ARG A 200 0.14 -16.08 -13.77
CA ARG A 200 0.27 -15.93 -15.22
C ARG A 200 -0.34 -17.13 -15.96
N ASN A 201 -0.02 -18.33 -15.55
CA ASN A 201 -0.48 -19.56 -16.19
C ASN A 201 -1.99 -19.76 -16.04
N LEU A 202 -2.55 -19.39 -14.88
CA LEU A 202 -3.98 -19.57 -14.60
C LEU A 202 -4.86 -18.46 -15.21
N PHE A 203 -4.37 -17.22 -15.27
CA PHE A 203 -5.26 -16.08 -15.48
C PHE A 203 -4.87 -15.14 -16.62
N ILE A 204 -3.60 -15.10 -17.01
CA ILE A 204 -3.16 -14.23 -18.10
C ILE A 204 -3.16 -14.96 -19.44
N ASN A 205 -2.71 -16.23 -19.47
CA ASN A 205 -2.54 -17.00 -20.69
C ASN A 205 -1.91 -16.15 -21.82
N ASP A 206 -2.54 -16.12 -22.99
CA ASP A 206 -2.07 -15.38 -24.17
C ASP A 206 -2.43 -13.88 -24.17
N LYS A 207 -2.94 -13.35 -23.05
CA LYS A 207 -3.30 -11.94 -22.97
C LYS A 207 -2.05 -11.06 -22.91
N ASP A 208 -1.86 -10.25 -23.94
CA ASP A 208 -0.76 -9.31 -24.03
C ASP A 208 -1.03 -8.07 -23.15
N ILE A 209 -0.41 -8.02 -21.97
CA ILE A 209 -0.50 -6.87 -21.06
C ILE A 209 0.41 -5.76 -21.58
N LYS A 210 -0.18 -4.69 -22.07
CA LYS A 210 0.56 -3.57 -22.69
C LYS A 210 1.04 -2.52 -21.71
N SER A 211 0.38 -2.38 -20.56
CA SER A 211 0.78 -1.42 -19.54
C SER A 211 0.44 -1.90 -18.13
N ILE A 212 1.26 -1.48 -17.19
CA ILE A 212 1.08 -1.77 -15.76
C ILE A 212 0.97 -0.43 -15.02
N ILE A 213 -0.04 -0.31 -14.15
CA ILE A 213 -0.11 0.74 -13.16
C ILE A 213 0.24 0.09 -11.83
N ALA A 214 1.29 0.59 -11.20
CA ALA A 214 1.70 0.11 -9.88
C ALA A 214 1.46 1.19 -8.82
N ILE A 215 0.90 0.78 -7.70
CA ILE A 215 0.65 1.62 -6.52
C ILE A 215 1.19 0.92 -5.27
N GLY A 216 1.34 1.65 -4.20
CA GLY A 216 1.86 1.19 -2.91
C GLY A 216 3.08 1.99 -2.46
N ASP A 217 3.46 1.83 -1.18
CA ASP A 217 4.53 2.62 -0.57
C ASP A 217 5.89 2.35 -1.21
N GLY A 218 6.19 1.10 -1.56
CA GLY A 218 7.40 0.75 -2.29
C GLY A 218 7.51 1.49 -3.63
N ILE A 219 6.40 1.63 -4.36
CA ILE A 219 6.37 2.38 -5.62
C ILE A 219 6.55 3.89 -5.38
N ALA A 220 5.95 4.42 -4.32
CA ALA A 220 6.16 5.81 -3.92
C ALA A 220 7.62 6.09 -3.55
N ASN A 221 8.30 5.14 -2.89
CA ASN A 221 9.71 5.24 -2.56
C ASN A 221 10.61 5.14 -3.82
N LEU A 222 10.31 4.24 -4.76
CA LEU A 222 11.02 4.20 -6.05
C LEU A 222 10.94 5.54 -6.79
N LYS A 223 9.83 6.24 -6.71
CA LYS A 223 9.68 7.58 -7.30
C LYS A 223 10.61 8.64 -6.70
N LYS A 224 11.05 8.49 -5.46
CA LYS A 224 12.01 9.43 -4.84
C LYS A 224 13.41 9.33 -5.46
N VAL A 225 13.78 8.14 -5.91
CA VAL A 225 15.05 7.88 -6.63
C VAL A 225 14.96 8.27 -8.10
N GLY A 226 13.78 8.17 -8.70
CA GLY A 226 13.53 8.39 -10.13
C GLY A 226 13.99 9.74 -10.72
N PRO A 227 13.86 10.90 -10.03
CA PRO A 227 14.24 12.20 -10.58
C PRO A 227 15.69 12.30 -11.04
N GLU A 228 16.64 11.65 -10.38
CA GLU A 228 18.05 11.61 -10.84
C GLU A 228 18.21 10.93 -12.19
N LEU A 229 17.33 10.00 -12.50
CA LEU A 229 17.30 9.27 -13.76
C LEU A 229 16.36 9.91 -14.79
N LYS A 230 15.83 11.12 -14.49
CA LYS A 230 14.81 11.81 -15.30
C LYS A 230 13.54 10.97 -15.51
N ILE A 231 13.22 10.11 -14.53
CA ILE A 231 12.05 9.26 -14.54
C ILE A 231 10.94 9.98 -13.75
N VAL A 232 9.79 10.20 -14.40
CA VAL A 232 8.66 10.91 -13.80
C VAL A 232 7.47 9.94 -13.58
N ASP A 233 6.34 10.14 -14.24
CA ASP A 233 5.13 9.36 -13.96
C ASP A 233 4.94 8.11 -14.84
N LYS A 234 5.46 8.12 -16.05
CA LYS A 234 5.45 6.96 -16.96
C LYS A 234 6.87 6.55 -17.27
N ILE A 235 7.14 5.26 -17.17
CA ILE A 235 8.47 4.70 -17.46
C ILE A 235 8.35 3.52 -18.41
N THR A 236 9.38 3.32 -19.23
CA THR A 236 9.54 2.12 -20.04
C THR A 236 10.07 0.97 -19.19
N ARG A 237 10.00 -0.26 -19.71
CA ARG A 237 10.60 -1.43 -19.07
C ARG A 237 12.11 -1.25 -18.84
N ASP A 238 12.81 -0.64 -19.77
CA ASP A 238 14.27 -0.44 -19.66
C ASP A 238 14.61 0.63 -18.63
N GLN A 239 13.84 1.71 -18.56
CA GLN A 239 13.96 2.71 -17.50
C GLN A 239 13.65 2.11 -16.11
N PHE A 240 12.68 1.21 -16.01
CA PHE A 240 12.41 0.49 -14.75
C PHE A 240 13.60 -0.39 -14.35
N ARG A 241 14.23 -1.09 -15.29
CA ARG A 241 15.44 -1.89 -15.01
C ARG A 241 16.59 -1.02 -14.49
N VAL A 242 16.83 0.13 -15.12
CA VAL A 242 17.86 1.08 -14.66
C VAL A 242 17.56 1.56 -13.23
N LEU A 243 16.30 1.90 -12.96
CA LEU A 243 15.87 2.31 -11.62
C LEU A 243 16.03 1.18 -10.58
N TYR A 244 15.66 -0.04 -10.95
CA TYR A 244 15.82 -1.22 -10.11
C TYR A 244 17.28 -1.47 -9.73
N HIS A 245 18.18 -1.51 -10.71
CA HIS A 245 19.62 -1.67 -10.46
C HIS A 245 20.17 -0.55 -9.59
N LYS A 246 19.77 0.70 -9.84
CA LYS A 246 20.18 1.82 -9.00
C LYS A 246 19.78 1.64 -7.53
N VAL A 247 18.58 1.14 -7.28
CA VAL A 247 18.10 0.91 -5.90
C VAL A 247 18.84 -0.27 -5.25
N VAL A 248 19.00 -1.39 -5.96
CA VAL A 248 19.67 -2.60 -5.43
C VAL A 248 21.15 -2.35 -5.14
N GLU A 249 21.83 -1.56 -5.97
CA GLU A 249 23.25 -1.20 -5.81
C GLU A 249 23.48 -0.09 -4.76
N THR A 250 22.43 0.55 -4.28
CA THR A 250 22.53 1.64 -3.29
C THR A 250 22.26 1.10 -1.90
N THR A 251 23.17 1.41 -0.94
CA THR A 251 23.00 0.93 0.44
C THR A 251 21.78 1.56 1.12
N PRO A 252 21.17 0.88 2.11
CA PRO A 252 20.01 1.39 2.84
C PRO A 252 20.26 2.78 3.46
N GLU A 253 21.47 3.02 3.96
CA GLU A 253 21.86 4.30 4.56
C GLU A 253 21.78 5.43 3.53
N ILE A 254 22.32 5.22 2.32
CA ILE A 254 22.28 6.19 1.22
C ILE A 254 20.83 6.37 0.73
N LEU A 255 20.04 5.29 0.66
CA LEU A 255 18.63 5.39 0.30
C LEU A 255 17.86 6.25 1.29
N SER A 256 18.13 6.09 2.59
CA SER A 256 17.48 6.87 3.64
C SER A 256 17.96 8.32 3.65
N GLU A 257 19.26 8.58 3.68
CA GLU A 257 19.81 9.94 3.82
C GLU A 257 19.59 10.80 2.59
N ARG A 258 19.81 10.23 1.39
CA ARG A 258 19.77 11.00 0.13
C ARG A 258 18.37 11.11 -0.47
N TYR A 259 17.59 10.05 -0.37
CA TYR A 259 16.29 9.98 -1.04
C TYR A 259 15.11 9.97 -0.06
N GLY A 260 15.35 9.91 1.25
CA GLY A 260 14.30 9.83 2.25
C GLY A 260 13.45 8.57 2.11
N VAL A 261 14.07 7.47 1.66
CA VAL A 261 13.45 6.13 1.66
C VAL A 261 13.64 5.55 3.04
N PRO A 262 12.55 5.09 3.71
CA PRO A 262 12.63 4.58 5.08
C PRO A 262 13.32 3.22 5.14
#